data_909cfb3be148246f4a11acaf8baf78eb
#
_entry.id   909cfb3be148246f4a11acaf8baf78eb
#
_cell.length_a   1.000
_cell.length_b   1.000
_cell.length_c   1.000
_cell.angle_alpha   90.00
_cell.angle_beta   90.00
_cell.angle_gamma   90.00
#
_symmetry.space_group_name_H-M   'P 1'
#
loop_
_entity.id
_entity.type
_entity.pdbx_description
1 polymer ?
#
loop_
_entity_poly.entity_id
_entity_poly.type
_entity_poly.pdbx_seq_one_letter_code
_entity_poly.pdbx_strand_id
1 'polypeptide(L)'
;MKDMTETDAQPRIAVLCSGGLDSAVLLASEISRLSVAQNKRACIQPIYVSSGFSWEQSERTCTQKMLQLAPFVGEVEPLAELECPITDTYPEAHWALTGDAPAYNTDDQEVYLIGRNILLLAKVSAYCAINQLEQIAVGPLAGNPFPDATPEFFSAMERALQEGLDHTLKITAPFRSLTKEEVIERGLDLSVPFQLTLSCMDPVDDKHCGRCSKCRERLQAFSRAHLDDPAPYAFRPKNPNTGR
;
A
#
# COMPACT_ATOMS: atom_id res chain seq x y z
N MET A 1 37.75 28.08 3.20
CA MET A 1 36.45 27.52 3.55
C MET A 1 35.62 27.56 2.27
N LYS A 2 35.50 26.43 1.60
CA LYS A 2 34.62 26.32 0.43
C LYS A 2 33.22 26.02 0.95
N ASP A 3 32.27 26.87 0.60
CA ASP A 3 30.85 26.60 0.69
C ASP A 3 30.58 25.24 0.04
N MET A 4 30.23 24.27 0.85
CA MET A 4 29.59 23.03 0.33
C MET A 4 28.16 23.41 0.03
N THR A 5 27.93 23.76 -1.24
CA THR A 5 26.60 23.87 -1.83
C THR A 5 25.76 22.63 -1.45
N GLU A 6 24.54 22.87 -0.98
CA GLU A 6 23.49 21.85 -0.82
C GLU A 6 23.57 20.87 -1.97
N THR A 7 23.89 19.64 -1.64
CA THR A 7 24.08 18.58 -2.61
C THR A 7 22.75 18.36 -3.32
N ASP A 8 22.80 18.50 -4.62
CA ASP A 8 21.82 18.18 -5.65
C ASP A 8 21.50 16.64 -5.62
N ALA A 9 21.27 16.11 -4.43
CA ALA A 9 21.02 14.70 -4.18
C ALA A 9 19.64 14.33 -4.68
N GLN A 10 19.55 13.26 -5.47
CA GLN A 10 18.27 12.74 -5.96
C GLN A 10 17.44 12.25 -4.78
N PRO A 11 16.12 12.56 -4.75
CA PRO A 11 15.21 11.98 -3.76
C PRO A 11 15.26 10.44 -3.81
N ARG A 12 15.43 9.83 -2.65
CA ARG A 12 15.51 8.38 -2.48
C ARG A 12 14.40 7.95 -1.54
N ILE A 13 13.34 7.38 -2.10
CA ILE A 13 12.15 7.05 -1.33
C ILE A 13 11.80 5.56 -1.41
N ALA A 14 11.32 5.03 -0.31
CA ALA A 14 10.64 3.75 -0.24
C ALA A 14 9.12 3.97 -0.31
N VAL A 15 8.41 3.14 -1.08
CA VAL A 15 6.94 3.13 -1.11
C VAL A 15 6.47 1.75 -0.69
N LEU A 16 5.69 1.67 0.39
CA LEU A 16 5.06 0.40 0.79
C LEU A 16 4.04 -0.03 -0.26
N CYS A 17 4.27 -1.17 -0.88
CA CYS A 17 3.52 -1.68 -2.01
C CYS A 17 2.96 -3.08 -1.69
N SER A 18 1.69 -3.14 -1.30
CA SER A 18 0.98 -4.39 -0.99
C SER A 18 0.25 -5.01 -2.20
N GLY A 19 0.36 -4.40 -3.39
CA GLY A 19 -0.44 -4.80 -4.55
C GLY A 19 -1.91 -4.40 -4.47
N GLY A 20 -2.34 -3.80 -3.37
CA GLY A 20 -3.68 -3.21 -3.22
C GLY A 20 -3.84 -1.92 -4.02
N LEU A 21 -5.10 -1.52 -4.24
CA LEU A 21 -5.47 -0.34 -5.00
C LEU A 21 -4.75 0.92 -4.49
N ASP A 22 -4.80 1.17 -3.17
CA ASP A 22 -4.25 2.39 -2.57
C ASP A 22 -2.74 2.48 -2.73
N SER A 23 -2.03 1.38 -2.51
CA SER A 23 -0.58 1.32 -2.63
C SER A 23 -0.11 1.47 -4.09
N ALA A 24 -0.89 0.97 -5.06
CA ALA A 24 -0.62 1.13 -6.48
C ALA A 24 -0.75 2.60 -6.90
N VAL A 25 -1.82 3.27 -6.47
CA VAL A 25 -2.03 4.70 -6.75
C VAL A 25 -0.99 5.56 -6.04
N LEU A 26 -0.60 5.19 -4.81
CA LEU A 26 0.47 5.87 -4.08
C LEU A 26 1.79 5.81 -4.86
N LEU A 27 2.18 4.62 -5.33
CA LEU A 27 3.40 4.44 -6.10
C LEU A 27 3.38 5.28 -7.39
N ALA A 28 2.29 5.25 -8.14
CA ALA A 28 2.12 6.08 -9.34
C ALA A 28 2.15 7.58 -9.03
N SER A 29 1.57 8.00 -7.90
CA SER A 29 1.59 9.40 -7.46
C SER A 29 2.99 9.87 -7.10
N GLU A 30 3.80 9.04 -6.44
CA GLU A 30 5.18 9.38 -6.12
C GLU A 30 6.06 9.44 -7.37
N ILE A 31 5.85 8.55 -8.36
CA ILE A 31 6.50 8.63 -9.67
C ILE A 31 6.17 9.98 -10.33
N SER A 32 4.89 10.31 -10.45
CA SER A 32 4.45 11.57 -11.07
C SER A 32 5.00 12.80 -10.35
N ARG A 33 4.93 12.82 -9.01
CA ARG A 33 5.43 13.94 -8.18
C ARG A 33 6.91 14.19 -8.39
N LEU A 34 7.72 13.14 -8.44
CA LEU A 34 9.17 13.25 -8.56
C LEU A 34 9.60 13.51 -10.00
N SER A 35 8.88 13.01 -11.00
CA SER A 35 9.15 13.31 -12.41
C SER A 35 8.94 14.78 -12.73
N VAL A 36 7.93 15.42 -12.13
CA VAL A 36 7.64 16.85 -12.31
C VAL A 36 8.65 17.75 -11.58
N ALA A 37 9.12 17.32 -10.41
CA ALA A 37 9.95 18.15 -9.56
C ALA A 37 11.41 18.26 -10.02
N GLN A 38 11.91 17.35 -10.85
CA GLN A 38 13.34 17.27 -11.15
C GLN A 38 13.62 16.74 -12.58
N ASN A 39 14.58 17.39 -13.26
CA ASN A 39 15.20 16.87 -14.50
C ASN A 39 16.09 15.64 -14.30
N LYS A 40 16.05 15.00 -13.13
CA LYS A 40 16.85 13.82 -12.75
C LYS A 40 15.93 12.69 -12.31
N ARG A 41 16.26 11.46 -12.65
CA ARG A 41 15.51 10.27 -12.26
C ARG A 41 15.62 10.06 -10.75
N ALA A 42 14.50 10.13 -10.04
CA ALA A 42 14.42 9.81 -8.61
C ALA A 42 14.62 8.30 -8.39
N CYS A 43 15.19 7.91 -7.25
CA CYS A 43 15.22 6.52 -6.82
C CYS A 43 13.94 6.22 -6.04
N ILE A 44 13.03 5.48 -6.66
CA ILE A 44 11.77 5.04 -6.04
C ILE A 44 11.84 3.53 -5.85
N GLN A 45 11.91 3.11 -4.59
CA GLN A 45 12.00 1.71 -4.20
C GLN A 45 10.64 1.20 -3.73
N PRO A 46 9.90 0.41 -4.55
CA PRO A 46 8.73 -0.30 -4.06
C PRO A 46 9.17 -1.41 -3.10
N ILE A 47 8.50 -1.51 -1.95
CA ILE A 47 8.79 -2.51 -0.93
C ILE A 47 7.52 -3.28 -0.59
N TYR A 48 7.56 -4.60 -0.77
CA TYR A 48 6.58 -5.53 -0.26
C TYR A 48 7.10 -6.16 1.05
N VAL A 49 6.27 -6.20 2.09
CA VAL A 49 6.63 -6.87 3.34
C VAL A 49 5.68 -8.03 3.60
N SER A 50 6.21 -9.23 3.57
CA SER A 50 5.49 -10.44 3.93
C SER A 50 5.37 -10.55 5.45
N SER A 51 4.16 -10.69 5.94
CA SER A 51 3.82 -10.90 7.36
C SER A 51 3.37 -12.33 7.67
N GLY A 52 3.22 -13.17 6.63
CA GLY A 52 2.80 -14.56 6.74
C GLY A 52 1.28 -14.77 6.64
N PHE A 53 0.54 -13.82 6.06
CA PHE A 53 -0.90 -13.93 5.91
C PHE A 53 -1.31 -14.79 4.70
N SER A 54 -2.49 -15.39 4.77
CA SER A 54 -2.99 -16.37 3.80
C SER A 54 -3.12 -15.85 2.36
N TRP A 55 -3.34 -14.54 2.16
CA TRP A 55 -3.55 -13.92 0.84
C TRP A 55 -2.27 -13.40 0.16
N GLU A 56 -1.13 -13.41 0.84
CA GLU A 56 0.09 -12.72 0.39
C GLU A 56 0.68 -13.27 -0.92
N GLN A 57 0.49 -14.56 -1.20
CA GLN A 57 0.96 -15.11 -2.46
C GLN A 57 0.28 -14.45 -3.66
N SER A 58 -1.02 -14.23 -3.59
CA SER A 58 -1.77 -13.53 -4.64
C SER A 58 -1.45 -12.04 -4.70
N GLU A 59 -1.23 -11.36 -3.54
CA GLU A 59 -0.75 -9.98 -3.51
C GLU A 59 0.59 -9.83 -4.24
N ARG A 60 1.57 -10.69 -3.95
CA ARG A 60 2.88 -10.68 -4.63
C ARG A 60 2.75 -10.90 -6.12
N THR A 61 1.98 -11.91 -6.52
CA THR A 61 1.73 -12.19 -7.94
C THR A 61 1.15 -10.98 -8.67
N CYS A 62 0.14 -10.34 -8.09
CA CYS A 62 -0.49 -9.14 -8.66
C CYS A 62 0.50 -7.97 -8.71
N THR A 63 1.24 -7.73 -7.64
CA THR A 63 2.25 -6.67 -7.57
C THR A 63 3.32 -6.83 -8.64
N GLN A 64 3.88 -8.02 -8.78
CA GLN A 64 4.90 -8.30 -9.79
C GLN A 64 4.38 -8.09 -11.21
N LYS A 65 3.16 -8.55 -11.52
CA LYS A 65 2.51 -8.31 -12.82
C LYS A 65 2.28 -6.82 -13.08
N MET A 66 1.80 -6.09 -12.09
CA MET A 66 1.51 -4.67 -12.17
C MET A 66 2.78 -3.84 -12.47
N LEU A 67 3.88 -4.12 -11.79
CA LEU A 67 5.14 -3.40 -11.94
C LEU A 67 5.79 -3.58 -13.32
N GLN A 68 5.36 -4.57 -14.12
CA GLN A 68 5.82 -4.75 -15.50
C GLN A 68 5.07 -3.87 -16.51
N LEU A 69 4.10 -3.10 -16.09
CA LEU A 69 3.27 -2.25 -16.95
C LEU A 69 3.46 -0.76 -16.62
N ALA A 70 3.07 0.11 -17.58
CA ALA A 70 2.92 1.52 -17.29
C ALA A 70 1.85 1.74 -16.19
N PRO A 71 2.04 2.72 -15.30
CA PRO A 71 3.09 3.75 -15.29
C PRO A 71 4.37 3.36 -14.52
N PHE A 72 4.55 2.09 -14.15
CA PHE A 72 5.60 1.65 -13.22
C PHE A 72 6.87 1.19 -13.92
N VAL A 73 6.73 0.49 -15.05
CA VAL A 73 7.85 -0.14 -15.75
C VAL A 73 8.91 0.88 -16.16
N GLY A 74 10.14 0.65 -15.73
CA GLY A 74 11.26 1.55 -16.00
C GLY A 74 11.32 2.82 -15.13
N GLU A 75 10.31 3.08 -14.28
CA GLU A 75 10.24 4.26 -13.42
C GLU A 75 10.59 3.99 -11.96
N VAL A 76 10.63 2.72 -11.56
CA VAL A 76 10.94 2.29 -10.20
C VAL A 76 12.10 1.30 -10.17
N GLU A 77 12.74 1.17 -9.03
CA GLU A 77 13.71 0.11 -8.78
C GLU A 77 13.00 -1.27 -8.71
N PRO A 78 13.72 -2.38 -8.86
CA PRO A 78 13.14 -3.71 -8.65
C PRO A 78 12.44 -3.82 -7.30
N LEU A 79 11.31 -4.55 -7.25
CA LEU A 79 10.57 -4.77 -6.01
C LEU A 79 11.49 -5.38 -4.94
N ALA A 80 11.63 -4.70 -3.80
CA ALA A 80 12.26 -5.29 -2.62
C ALA A 80 11.21 -6.09 -1.84
N GLU A 81 11.48 -7.38 -1.66
CA GLU A 81 10.63 -8.25 -0.85
C GLU A 81 11.30 -8.49 0.49
N LEU A 82 10.64 -8.10 1.57
CA LEU A 82 11.12 -8.25 2.95
C LEU A 82 10.21 -9.21 3.71
N GLU A 83 10.79 -10.00 4.60
CA GLU A 83 10.03 -10.88 5.48
C GLU A 83 9.99 -10.30 6.89
N CYS A 84 8.78 -10.15 7.43
CA CYS A 84 8.53 -9.74 8.81
C CYS A 84 7.32 -10.55 9.34
N PRO A 85 7.47 -11.88 9.50
CA PRO A 85 6.38 -12.73 9.94
C PRO A 85 5.93 -12.33 11.34
N ILE A 86 4.60 -12.18 11.50
CA ILE A 86 3.95 -11.86 12.79
C ILE A 86 2.92 -12.92 13.19
N THR A 87 2.99 -14.07 12.53
CA THR A 87 2.02 -15.17 12.70
C THR A 87 2.04 -15.79 14.09
N ASP A 88 3.18 -15.75 14.76
CA ASP A 88 3.37 -16.21 16.12
C ASP A 88 2.78 -15.30 17.22
N THR A 89 2.40 -14.07 16.84
CA THR A 89 1.73 -13.11 17.74
C THR A 89 0.21 -13.23 17.72
N TYR A 90 -0.37 -13.89 16.72
CA TYR A 90 -1.80 -14.11 16.61
C TYR A 90 -2.19 -15.53 17.06
N PRO A 91 -3.41 -15.72 17.60
CA PRO A 91 -3.94 -17.07 17.80
C PRO A 91 -3.96 -17.87 16.49
N GLU A 92 -3.68 -19.17 16.53
CA GLU A 92 -3.69 -20.03 15.33
C GLU A 92 -5.00 -19.98 14.55
N ALA A 93 -6.12 -19.74 15.22
CA ALA A 93 -7.44 -19.60 14.60
C ALA A 93 -7.73 -18.19 14.07
N HIS A 94 -6.74 -17.28 14.04
CA HIS A 94 -6.96 -15.93 13.56
C HIS A 94 -7.24 -15.94 12.05
N TRP A 95 -8.27 -15.22 11.62
CA TRP A 95 -8.75 -15.19 10.24
C TRP A 95 -7.66 -14.86 9.19
N ALA A 96 -6.70 -14.01 9.55
CA ALA A 96 -5.61 -13.65 8.65
C ALA A 96 -4.62 -14.80 8.38
N LEU A 97 -4.60 -15.83 9.26
CA LEU A 97 -3.75 -17.01 9.13
C LEU A 97 -4.51 -18.17 8.46
N THR A 98 -5.77 -18.37 8.85
CA THR A 98 -6.59 -19.49 8.35
C THR A 98 -7.15 -19.25 6.95
N GLY A 99 -7.26 -17.98 6.52
CA GLY A 99 -7.93 -17.62 5.27
C GLY A 99 -9.45 -17.44 5.41
N ASP A 100 -9.99 -17.56 6.62
CA ASP A 100 -11.42 -17.33 6.90
C ASP A 100 -11.71 -15.82 6.95
N ALA A 101 -11.55 -15.15 5.83
CA ALA A 101 -11.64 -13.70 5.74
C ALA A 101 -12.96 -13.15 6.30
N PRO A 102 -12.92 -11.98 6.98
CA PRO A 102 -14.12 -11.33 7.51
C PRO A 102 -15.22 -11.17 6.46
N ALA A 103 -16.45 -11.53 6.87
CA ALA A 103 -17.60 -11.57 5.99
C ALA A 103 -17.90 -10.23 5.31
N TYR A 104 -18.68 -10.24 4.23
CA TYR A 104 -18.97 -9.06 3.40
C TYR A 104 -19.47 -7.85 4.19
N ASN A 105 -20.26 -8.04 5.23
CA ASN A 105 -20.84 -6.97 6.05
C ASN A 105 -20.05 -6.67 7.34
N THR A 106 -18.86 -7.24 7.52
CA THR A 106 -18.01 -6.94 8.68
C THR A 106 -17.57 -5.47 8.65
N ASP A 107 -17.60 -4.81 9.79
CA ASP A 107 -17.16 -3.41 9.92
C ASP A 107 -15.64 -3.28 9.72
N ASP A 108 -15.22 -2.15 9.16
CA ASP A 108 -13.81 -1.94 8.82
C ASP A 108 -12.89 -1.93 10.05
N GLN A 109 -13.41 -1.62 11.23
CA GLN A 109 -12.67 -1.68 12.50
C GLN A 109 -12.29 -3.12 12.91
N GLU A 110 -13.10 -4.10 12.53
CA GLU A 110 -12.90 -5.51 12.90
C GLU A 110 -11.81 -6.21 12.07
N VAL A 111 -11.33 -5.56 11.00
CA VAL A 111 -10.24 -6.08 10.18
C VAL A 111 -8.86 -5.52 10.59
N TYR A 112 -8.79 -4.89 11.76
CA TYR A 112 -7.54 -4.35 12.28
C TYR A 112 -6.56 -5.47 12.65
N LEU A 113 -5.38 -5.40 12.07
CA LEU A 113 -4.25 -6.28 12.37
C LEU A 113 -3.34 -5.57 13.38
N ILE A 114 -3.53 -5.87 14.65
CA ILE A 114 -2.87 -5.20 15.79
C ILE A 114 -1.34 -5.28 15.65
N GLY A 115 -0.69 -4.11 15.66
CA GLY A 115 0.77 -4.01 15.61
C GLY A 115 1.38 -4.14 14.21
N ARG A 116 0.58 -4.39 13.17
CA ARG A 116 1.09 -4.58 11.82
C ARG A 116 1.92 -3.40 11.34
N ASN A 117 1.41 -2.17 11.42
CA ASN A 117 2.15 -1.00 10.95
C ASN A 117 3.39 -0.70 11.78
N ILE A 118 3.41 -1.04 13.08
CA ILE A 118 4.60 -0.92 13.93
C ILE A 118 5.73 -1.79 13.36
N LEU A 119 5.45 -3.05 13.10
CA LEU A 119 6.44 -4.01 12.61
C LEU A 119 6.86 -3.73 11.17
N LEU A 120 5.91 -3.36 10.29
CA LEU A 120 6.20 -2.97 8.92
C LEU A 120 7.17 -1.77 8.89
N LEU A 121 6.86 -0.71 9.63
CA LEU A 121 7.70 0.49 9.66
C LEU A 121 9.07 0.22 10.27
N ALA A 122 9.16 -0.55 11.36
CA ALA A 122 10.45 -0.92 11.96
C ALA A 122 11.32 -1.70 10.95
N LYS A 123 10.75 -2.69 10.27
CA LYS A 123 11.49 -3.50 9.28
C LYS A 123 11.95 -2.67 8.09
N VAL A 124 11.03 -1.87 7.52
CA VAL A 124 11.32 -1.05 6.33
C VAL A 124 12.32 0.05 6.65
N SER A 125 12.27 0.66 7.85
CA SER A 125 13.22 1.69 8.26
C SER A 125 14.65 1.17 8.36
N ALA A 126 14.84 -0.05 8.89
CA ALA A 126 16.15 -0.67 8.89
C ALA A 126 16.67 -0.91 7.46
N TYR A 127 15.80 -1.36 6.54
CA TYR A 127 16.14 -1.47 5.13
C TYR A 127 16.50 -0.11 4.52
N CYS A 128 15.74 0.94 4.83
CA CYS A 128 15.98 2.30 4.35
C CYS A 128 17.35 2.83 4.82
N ALA A 129 17.69 2.65 6.09
CA ALA A 129 18.98 3.08 6.63
C ALA A 129 20.16 2.41 5.93
N ILE A 130 20.08 1.08 5.70
CA ILE A 130 21.12 0.31 4.99
C ILE A 130 21.26 0.76 3.52
N ASN A 131 20.14 1.09 2.85
CA ASN A 131 20.10 1.45 1.44
C ASN A 131 20.08 2.96 1.19
N GLN A 132 20.27 3.78 2.23
CA GLN A 132 20.29 5.23 2.15
C GLN A 132 19.01 5.84 1.54
N LEU A 133 17.85 5.29 1.89
CA LEU A 133 16.55 5.84 1.56
C LEU A 133 16.09 6.73 2.71
N GLU A 134 15.67 7.95 2.41
CA GLU A 134 15.40 8.99 3.42
C GLU A 134 13.90 9.22 3.67
N GLN A 135 13.04 8.54 2.91
CA GLN A 135 11.59 8.67 3.04
C GLN A 135 10.90 7.32 2.88
N ILE A 136 9.86 7.10 3.69
CA ILE A 136 8.89 6.01 3.52
C ILE A 136 7.53 6.62 3.24
N ALA A 137 6.90 6.25 2.11
CA ALA A 137 5.54 6.61 1.80
C ALA A 137 4.59 5.44 2.12
N VAL A 138 3.52 5.75 2.87
CA VAL A 138 2.46 4.81 3.26
C VAL A 138 1.08 5.32 2.81
N GLY A 139 0.14 4.44 2.57
CA GLY A 139 -1.14 4.75 1.94
C GLY A 139 -2.40 4.69 2.80
N PRO A 140 -2.42 5.09 4.10
CA PRO A 140 -3.68 5.22 4.82
C PRO A 140 -4.53 6.34 4.21
N LEU A 141 -5.84 6.12 4.17
CA LEU A 141 -6.83 7.06 3.63
C LEU A 141 -7.55 7.84 4.75
N ALA A 142 -8.34 8.83 4.35
CA ALA A 142 -9.26 9.50 5.26
C ALA A 142 -10.23 8.50 5.88
N GLY A 143 -10.52 8.70 7.17
CA GLY A 143 -11.43 7.83 7.90
C GLY A 143 -10.84 6.46 8.29
N ASN A 144 -9.55 6.22 8.08
CA ASN A 144 -8.90 5.00 8.58
C ASN A 144 -9.04 4.94 10.11
N PRO A 145 -9.69 3.89 10.68
CA PRO A 145 -10.00 3.84 12.10
C PRO A 145 -8.86 3.31 12.97
N PHE A 146 -7.74 2.90 12.37
CA PHE A 146 -6.69 2.17 13.08
C PHE A 146 -5.76 3.11 13.84
N PRO A 147 -5.44 2.82 15.12
CA PRO A 147 -4.60 3.67 15.95
C PRO A 147 -3.15 3.78 15.43
N ASP A 148 -2.67 2.77 14.72
CA ASP A 148 -1.34 2.74 14.09
C ASP A 148 -1.30 3.34 12.67
N ALA A 149 -2.29 4.16 12.33
CA ALA A 149 -2.37 4.91 11.07
C ALA A 149 -2.61 6.41 11.27
N THR A 150 -2.50 6.91 12.51
CA THR A 150 -2.69 8.33 12.84
C THR A 150 -1.43 9.16 12.55
N PRO A 151 -1.56 10.47 12.30
CA PRO A 151 -0.41 11.37 12.16
C PRO A 151 0.51 11.37 13.39
N GLU A 152 -0.10 11.31 14.59
CA GLU A 152 0.61 11.28 15.88
C GLU A 152 1.46 10.01 15.99
N PHE A 153 0.89 8.86 15.61
CA PHE A 153 1.62 7.60 15.57
C PHE A 153 2.80 7.67 14.61
N PHE A 154 2.59 8.12 13.37
CA PHE A 154 3.67 8.22 12.39
C PHE A 154 4.79 9.17 12.84
N SER A 155 4.45 10.32 13.43
CA SER A 155 5.43 11.26 13.98
C SER A 155 6.22 10.66 15.15
N ALA A 156 5.60 9.90 16.03
CA ALA A 156 6.26 9.23 17.14
C ALA A 156 7.20 8.12 16.63
N MET A 157 6.71 7.31 15.68
CA MET A 157 7.47 6.24 15.07
C MET A 157 8.69 6.77 14.30
N GLU A 158 8.51 7.84 13.52
CA GLU A 158 9.58 8.53 12.78
C GLU A 158 10.71 8.94 13.73
N ARG A 159 10.40 9.64 14.83
CA ARG A 159 11.41 10.06 15.81
C ARG A 159 12.15 8.88 16.43
N ALA A 160 11.42 7.85 16.86
CA ALA A 160 12.03 6.67 17.48
C ALA A 160 12.97 5.92 16.51
N LEU A 161 12.56 5.81 15.24
CA LEU A 161 13.36 5.14 14.21
C LEU A 161 14.58 5.96 13.79
N GLN A 162 14.45 7.27 13.64
CA GLN A 162 15.59 8.14 13.35
C GLN A 162 16.65 8.06 14.45
N GLU A 163 16.21 8.13 15.71
CA GLU A 163 17.11 8.05 16.87
C GLU A 163 17.77 6.67 16.98
N GLY A 164 16.97 5.59 16.84
CA GLY A 164 17.48 4.22 16.97
C GLY A 164 18.36 3.72 15.83
N LEU A 165 18.22 4.30 14.63
CA LEU A 165 18.99 3.92 13.44
C LEU A 165 20.12 4.90 13.10
N ASP A 166 20.22 6.05 13.81
CA ASP A 166 21.13 7.15 13.46
C ASP A 166 21.04 7.51 11.96
N HIS A 167 19.81 7.57 11.45
CA HIS A 167 19.52 7.79 10.02
C HIS A 167 18.37 8.77 9.85
N THR A 168 18.54 9.77 8.98
CA THR A 168 17.47 10.69 8.63
C THR A 168 16.40 9.95 7.84
N LEU A 169 15.18 9.87 8.38
CA LEU A 169 14.08 9.17 7.78
C LEU A 169 12.78 9.95 8.00
N LYS A 170 11.98 10.10 6.96
CA LYS A 170 10.65 10.71 7.01
C LYS A 170 9.57 9.71 6.66
N ILE A 171 8.54 9.61 7.50
CA ILE A 171 7.35 8.83 7.21
C ILE A 171 6.25 9.76 6.67
N THR A 172 5.76 9.49 5.47
CA THR A 172 4.73 10.29 4.81
C THR A 172 3.49 9.47 4.51
N ALA A 173 2.33 10.09 4.70
CA ALA A 173 1.02 9.50 4.38
C ALA A 173 0.24 10.47 3.46
N PRO A 174 0.56 10.53 2.15
CA PRO A 174 0.03 11.55 1.25
C PRO A 174 -1.49 11.48 1.08
N PHE A 175 -2.09 10.31 1.28
CA PHE A 175 -3.51 10.07 1.06
C PHE A 175 -4.38 10.18 2.32
N ARG A 176 -3.81 10.57 3.46
CA ARG A 176 -4.53 10.62 4.75
C ARG A 176 -5.78 11.52 4.77
N SER A 177 -5.88 12.46 3.83
CA SER A 177 -7.04 13.36 3.67
C SER A 177 -7.93 13.00 2.49
N LEU A 178 -7.58 11.97 1.70
CA LEU A 178 -8.32 11.56 0.52
C LEU A 178 -9.30 10.43 0.85
N THR A 179 -10.48 10.51 0.25
CA THR A 179 -11.43 9.40 0.21
C THR A 179 -10.97 8.31 -0.77
N LYS A 180 -11.56 7.14 -0.70
CA LYS A 180 -11.26 6.04 -1.61
C LYS A 180 -11.60 6.39 -3.06
N GLU A 181 -12.68 7.15 -3.26
CA GLU A 181 -13.14 7.64 -4.55
C GLU A 181 -12.10 8.58 -5.18
N GLU A 182 -11.61 9.56 -4.41
CA GLU A 182 -10.55 10.48 -4.87
C GLU A 182 -9.25 9.76 -5.21
N VAL A 183 -8.94 8.68 -4.50
CA VAL A 183 -7.78 7.83 -4.84
C VAL A 183 -8.02 7.06 -6.14
N ILE A 184 -9.24 6.55 -6.37
CA ILE A 184 -9.60 5.90 -7.64
C ILE A 184 -9.49 6.88 -8.81
N GLU A 185 -10.05 8.08 -8.69
CA GLU A 185 -9.97 9.14 -9.72
C GLU A 185 -8.51 9.47 -10.03
N ARG A 186 -7.70 9.70 -9.00
CA ARG A 186 -6.26 9.94 -9.17
C ARG A 186 -5.55 8.78 -9.88
N GLY A 187 -5.91 7.55 -9.56
CA GLY A 187 -5.34 6.37 -10.20
C GLY A 187 -5.70 6.27 -11.68
N LEU A 188 -6.90 6.70 -12.08
CA LEU A 188 -7.29 6.81 -13.49
C LEU A 188 -6.44 7.84 -14.22
N ASP A 189 -6.30 9.03 -13.65
CA ASP A 189 -5.47 10.10 -14.22
C ASP A 189 -4.02 9.67 -14.44
N LEU A 190 -3.51 8.83 -13.53
CA LEU A 190 -2.17 8.27 -13.57
C LEU A 190 -2.07 6.94 -14.35
N SER A 191 -3.16 6.49 -14.97
CA SER A 191 -3.22 5.24 -15.75
C SER A 191 -2.84 3.99 -14.96
N VAL A 192 -3.18 3.94 -13.68
CA VAL A 192 -2.93 2.76 -12.84
C VAL A 192 -3.74 1.56 -13.34
N PRO A 193 -3.12 0.39 -13.59
CA PRO A 193 -3.80 -0.80 -14.08
C PRO A 193 -4.62 -1.50 -12.96
N PHE A 194 -5.75 -0.93 -12.60
CA PHE A 194 -6.61 -1.42 -11.50
C PHE A 194 -7.03 -2.88 -11.64
N GLN A 195 -7.09 -3.43 -12.86
CA GLN A 195 -7.37 -4.85 -13.11
C GLN A 195 -6.30 -5.77 -12.53
N LEU A 196 -5.11 -5.26 -12.22
CA LEU A 196 -4.01 -6.02 -11.61
C LEU A 196 -3.81 -5.72 -10.11
N THR A 197 -4.64 -4.86 -9.52
CA THR A 197 -4.57 -4.59 -8.08
C THR A 197 -5.46 -5.56 -7.30
N LEU A 198 -4.98 -6.03 -6.13
CA LEU A 198 -5.69 -6.99 -5.28
C LEU A 198 -5.95 -6.42 -3.89
N SER A 199 -7.21 -6.22 -3.53
CA SER A 199 -7.63 -5.75 -2.21
C SER A 199 -8.30 -6.85 -1.36
N CYS A 200 -8.28 -8.08 -1.84
CA CYS A 200 -9.00 -9.22 -1.27
C CYS A 200 -8.19 -9.90 -0.16
N MET A 201 -8.87 -10.35 0.90
CA MET A 201 -8.27 -11.11 2.01
C MET A 201 -8.49 -12.64 1.89
N ASP A 202 -9.19 -13.09 0.84
CA ASP A 202 -9.45 -14.50 0.52
C ASP A 202 -9.49 -14.67 -1.01
N PRO A 203 -8.36 -14.40 -1.71
CA PRO A 203 -8.32 -14.48 -3.16
C PRO A 203 -8.46 -15.92 -3.67
N VAL A 204 -9.12 -16.07 -4.82
CA VAL A 204 -9.29 -17.36 -5.51
C VAL A 204 -8.64 -17.24 -6.89
N ASP A 205 -7.60 -18.00 -7.15
CA ASP A 205 -6.85 -17.96 -8.42
C ASP A 205 -6.40 -16.51 -8.78
N ASP A 206 -5.81 -15.79 -7.86
CA ASP A 206 -5.39 -14.39 -7.97
C ASP A 206 -6.56 -13.40 -8.27
N LYS A 207 -7.81 -13.81 -8.09
CA LYS A 207 -9.01 -12.98 -8.26
C LYS A 207 -9.61 -12.61 -6.93
N HIS A 208 -10.30 -11.47 -6.88
CA HIS A 208 -11.11 -11.11 -5.72
C HIS A 208 -12.18 -12.17 -5.43
N CYS A 209 -12.33 -12.61 -4.19
CA CYS A 209 -13.38 -13.59 -3.83
C CYS A 209 -14.80 -13.02 -4.02
N GLY A 210 -14.99 -11.69 -3.88
CA GLY A 210 -16.28 -11.02 -3.95
C GLY A 210 -17.18 -11.20 -2.71
N ARG A 211 -16.67 -11.81 -1.63
CA ARG A 211 -17.43 -12.16 -0.43
C ARG A 211 -16.87 -11.54 0.86
N CYS A 212 -15.63 -11.07 0.89
CA CYS A 212 -15.03 -10.45 2.06
C CYS A 212 -15.35 -8.95 2.13
N SER A 213 -15.15 -8.34 3.31
CA SER A 213 -15.41 -6.91 3.55
C SER A 213 -14.56 -6.00 2.67
N LYS A 214 -13.33 -6.39 2.34
CA LYS A 214 -12.46 -5.60 1.44
C LYS A 214 -12.93 -5.62 -0.02
N CYS A 215 -13.55 -6.72 -0.47
CA CYS A 215 -14.23 -6.72 -1.77
C CYS A 215 -15.45 -5.79 -1.78
N ARG A 216 -16.23 -5.73 -0.67
CA ARG A 216 -17.33 -4.78 -0.51
C ARG A 216 -16.82 -3.33 -0.57
N GLU A 217 -15.83 -3.00 0.24
CA GLU A 217 -15.24 -1.65 0.30
C GLU A 217 -14.81 -1.18 -1.10
N ARG A 218 -14.09 -2.04 -1.82
CA ARG A 218 -13.62 -1.76 -3.18
C ARG A 218 -14.77 -1.53 -4.17
N LEU A 219 -15.72 -2.45 -4.23
CA LEU A 219 -16.89 -2.35 -5.14
C LEU A 219 -17.73 -1.11 -4.85
N GLN A 220 -17.93 -0.78 -3.56
CA GLN A 220 -18.67 0.43 -3.17
C GLN A 220 -17.93 1.70 -3.57
N ALA A 221 -16.60 1.75 -3.41
CA ALA A 221 -15.81 2.90 -3.80
C ALA A 221 -15.87 3.15 -5.32
N PHE A 222 -15.69 2.13 -6.15
CA PHE A 222 -15.88 2.25 -7.60
C PHE A 222 -17.30 2.69 -7.95
N SER A 223 -18.31 2.13 -7.30
CA SER A 223 -19.72 2.53 -7.52
C SER A 223 -19.98 3.99 -7.15
N ARG A 224 -19.43 4.49 -6.02
CA ARG A 224 -19.54 5.90 -5.62
C ARG A 224 -18.77 6.84 -6.55
N ALA A 225 -17.69 6.39 -7.13
CA ALA A 225 -16.96 7.11 -8.20
C ALA A 225 -17.67 7.02 -9.56
N HIS A 226 -18.85 6.39 -9.66
CA HIS A 226 -19.59 6.16 -10.90
C HIS A 226 -18.84 5.35 -11.95
N LEU A 227 -18.02 4.41 -11.52
CA LEU A 227 -17.17 3.56 -12.33
C LEU A 227 -17.46 2.07 -12.08
N ASP A 228 -17.18 1.26 -13.10
CA ASP A 228 -17.11 -0.19 -12.94
C ASP A 228 -15.71 -0.59 -12.51
N ASP A 229 -15.62 -1.44 -11.48
CA ASP A 229 -14.33 -2.00 -11.08
C ASP A 229 -13.81 -2.98 -12.14
N PRO A 230 -12.65 -2.73 -12.75
CA PRO A 230 -12.09 -3.59 -13.79
C PRO A 230 -11.43 -4.87 -13.26
N ALA A 231 -11.31 -5.04 -11.94
CA ALA A 231 -10.65 -6.21 -11.37
C ALA A 231 -11.43 -7.51 -11.61
N PRO A 232 -10.74 -8.65 -11.75
CA PRO A 232 -11.39 -9.94 -11.86
C PRO A 232 -11.93 -10.39 -10.50
N TYR A 233 -13.13 -10.99 -10.52
CA TYR A 233 -13.78 -11.56 -9.34
C TYR A 233 -14.11 -13.04 -9.60
N ALA A 234 -13.85 -13.90 -8.62
CA ALA A 234 -14.31 -15.28 -8.64
C ALA A 234 -15.84 -15.36 -8.48
N PHE A 235 -16.38 -14.51 -7.60
CA PHE A 235 -17.80 -14.24 -7.47
C PHE A 235 -18.02 -12.72 -7.45
N ARG A 236 -18.70 -12.18 -8.47
CA ARG A 236 -19.03 -10.75 -8.49
C ARG A 236 -20.44 -10.55 -7.94
N PRO A 237 -20.57 -9.89 -6.76
CA PRO A 237 -21.89 -9.58 -6.23
C PRO A 237 -22.65 -8.67 -7.21
N LYS A 238 -23.97 -8.88 -7.34
CA LYS A 238 -24.81 -7.94 -8.11
C LYS A 238 -24.74 -6.58 -7.42
N ASN A 239 -24.39 -5.55 -8.17
CA ASN A 239 -24.41 -4.20 -7.66
C ASN A 239 -25.86 -3.81 -7.33
N PRO A 240 -26.19 -3.49 -6.06
CA PRO A 240 -27.56 -3.15 -5.69
C PRO A 240 -28.07 -1.87 -6.36
N ASN A 241 -27.17 -1.04 -6.90
CA ASN A 241 -27.50 0.23 -7.57
C ASN A 241 -27.60 0.15 -9.10
N THR A 242 -27.27 -0.97 -9.72
CA THR A 242 -27.53 -1.20 -11.14
C THR A 242 -28.85 -1.96 -11.28
N GLY A 243 -29.96 -1.24 -11.19
CA GLY A 243 -31.27 -1.75 -11.60
C GLY A 243 -31.28 -1.99 -13.10
N ARG A 244 -30.76 -3.12 -13.54
CA ARG A 244 -31.00 -3.80 -14.82
C ARG A 244 -30.79 -5.28 -14.67
#